data_7df1d09cad35c3a1862805a5fab2e96d
#
_entry.id   7df1d09cad35c3a1862805a5fab2e96d
#
_cell.length_a   1.000
_cell.length_b   1.000
_cell.length_c   1.000
_cell.angle_alpha   90.00
_cell.angle_beta   90.00
_cell.angle_gamma   90.00
#
_symmetry.space_group_name_H-M   'P 1'
#
loop_
_entity.id
_entity.type
_entity.pdbx_description
1 polymer ?
#
loop_
_entity_poly.entity_id
_entity_poly.type
_entity_poly.pdbx_seq_one_letter_code
_entity_poly.pdbx_strand_id
1 'polypeptide(L)'
;MVYENILYEKRDGIGYITFNRPKVLNALNRKTVEELHSALLDAHNDEAVRVLILTGAGEKSFVAGADISELALQTPVNGKEFSMYGQSVFHLLETMGKPSICAINGFALGGGCELALSCTIRIASRTAKMGQGLVAAKT
;
A
#
# COMPACT_ATOMS: atom_id res chain seq x y z
N MET A 1 7.65 10.18 -13.44
CA MET A 1 8.56 9.23 -12.80
C MET A 1 8.19 7.82 -13.21
N VAL A 2 9.16 6.99 -13.48
CA VAL A 2 8.94 5.57 -13.79
C VAL A 2 9.03 4.78 -12.50
N TYR A 3 7.97 4.05 -12.17
CA TYR A 3 7.91 3.22 -10.97
C TYR A 3 8.28 1.76 -11.30
N GLU A 4 8.91 1.09 -10.36
CA GLU A 4 9.27 -0.33 -10.50
C GLU A 4 8.30 -1.26 -9.77
N ASN A 5 7.81 -0.83 -8.62
CA ASN A 5 7.05 -1.66 -7.70
C ASN A 5 5.56 -1.33 -7.64
N ILE A 6 5.16 -0.22 -8.26
CA ILE A 6 3.75 0.12 -8.39
C ILE A 6 3.44 0.50 -9.84
N LEU A 7 2.18 0.39 -10.19
CA LEU A 7 1.63 0.99 -11.41
C LEU A 7 0.77 2.17 -10.97
N TYR A 8 0.97 3.32 -11.59
CA TYR A 8 0.18 4.50 -11.29
C TYR A 8 -0.37 5.08 -12.58
N GLU A 9 -1.68 5.15 -12.68
CA GLU A 9 -2.38 5.67 -13.85
C GLU A 9 -3.41 6.70 -13.40
N LYS A 10 -3.56 7.75 -14.22
CA LYS A 10 -4.59 8.77 -14.00
C LYS A 10 -5.53 8.77 -15.20
N ARG A 11 -6.82 8.56 -14.97
CA ARG A 11 -7.84 8.66 -16.02
C ARG A 11 -9.20 8.93 -15.41
N ASP A 12 -9.97 9.76 -16.08
CA ASP A 12 -11.35 10.09 -15.72
C ASP A 12 -11.51 10.60 -14.28
N GLY A 13 -10.53 11.38 -13.80
CA GLY A 13 -10.55 11.94 -12.47
C GLY A 13 -10.12 10.97 -11.37
N ILE A 14 -9.67 9.79 -11.72
CA ILE A 14 -9.27 8.75 -10.78
C ILE A 14 -7.78 8.47 -10.90
N GLY A 15 -7.07 8.42 -9.77
CA GLY A 15 -5.71 7.91 -9.68
C GLY A 15 -5.74 6.44 -9.27
N TYR A 16 -5.26 5.56 -10.13
CA TYR A 16 -5.18 4.12 -9.87
C TYR A 16 -3.77 3.76 -9.43
N ILE A 17 -3.64 3.21 -8.24
CA ILE A 17 -2.36 2.72 -7.70
C ILE A 17 -2.47 1.22 -7.53
N THR A 18 -1.63 0.47 -8.25
CA THR A 18 -1.59 -0.98 -8.17
C THR A 18 -0.22 -1.39 -7.63
N PHE A 19 -0.20 -2.11 -6.51
CA PHE A 19 1.05 -2.69 -5.99
C PHE A 19 1.43 -3.86 -6.87
N ASN A 20 2.62 -3.83 -7.44
CA ASN A 20 3.03 -4.74 -8.50
C ASN A 20 4.32 -5.49 -8.18
N ARG A 21 4.26 -6.29 -7.12
CA ARG A 21 5.31 -7.23 -6.73
C ARG A 21 4.69 -8.62 -6.48
N PRO A 22 3.96 -9.20 -7.45
CA PRO A 22 3.16 -10.40 -7.20
C PRO A 22 3.99 -11.62 -6.76
N LYS A 23 5.25 -11.70 -7.12
CA LYS A 23 6.14 -12.81 -6.73
C LYS A 23 6.42 -12.86 -5.22
N VAL A 24 6.25 -11.75 -4.52
CA VAL A 24 6.41 -11.64 -3.07
C VAL A 24 5.13 -11.17 -2.40
N LEU A 25 3.98 -11.51 -2.99
CA LEU A 25 2.64 -11.16 -2.48
C LEU A 25 2.46 -9.67 -2.25
N ASN A 26 3.08 -8.85 -3.09
CA ASN A 26 3.06 -7.38 -3.04
C ASN A 26 3.56 -6.80 -1.71
N ALA A 27 4.49 -7.49 -1.05
CA ALA A 27 5.08 -7.04 0.20
C ALA A 27 5.76 -5.68 0.04
N LEU A 28 5.70 -4.88 1.11
CA LEU A 28 6.24 -3.53 1.12
C LEU A 28 7.72 -3.53 1.48
N ASN A 29 8.57 -3.12 0.55
CA ASN A 29 9.93 -2.72 0.85
C ASN A 29 10.01 -1.19 0.87
N ARG A 30 11.17 -0.65 1.24
CA ARG A 30 11.36 0.81 1.30
C ARG A 30 11.03 1.47 -0.05
N LYS A 31 11.51 0.89 -1.14
CA LYS A 31 11.28 1.45 -2.48
C LYS A 31 9.80 1.52 -2.82
N THR A 32 9.04 0.50 -2.48
CA THR A 32 7.59 0.49 -2.72
C THR A 32 6.90 1.62 -1.94
N VAL A 33 7.29 1.83 -0.69
CA VAL A 33 6.74 2.91 0.14
C VAL A 33 7.13 4.28 -0.43
N GLU A 34 8.36 4.43 -0.89
CA GLU A 34 8.82 5.67 -1.54
C GLU A 34 8.04 5.94 -2.82
N GLU A 35 7.79 4.93 -3.62
CA GLU A 35 6.99 5.06 -4.84
C GLU A 35 5.54 5.40 -4.54
N LEU A 36 4.96 4.77 -3.52
CA LEU A 36 3.63 5.13 -3.04
C LEU A 36 3.58 6.60 -2.61
N HIS A 37 4.57 7.04 -1.84
CA HIS A 37 4.67 8.43 -1.40
C HIS A 37 4.70 9.39 -2.60
N SER A 38 5.52 9.09 -3.58
CA SER A 38 5.62 9.90 -4.81
C SER A 38 4.29 9.97 -5.56
N ALA A 39 3.61 8.84 -5.72
CA ALA A 39 2.32 8.79 -6.39
C ALA A 39 1.24 9.56 -5.62
N LEU A 40 1.24 9.47 -4.28
CA LEU A 40 0.30 10.22 -3.45
C LEU A 40 0.52 11.72 -3.55
N LEU A 41 1.77 12.17 -3.58
CA LEU A 41 2.08 13.60 -3.75
C LEU A 41 1.65 14.09 -5.14
N ASP A 42 1.88 13.32 -6.18
CA ASP A 42 1.40 13.67 -7.51
C ASP A 42 -0.12 13.78 -7.54
N ALA A 43 -0.81 12.79 -6.99
CA ALA A 43 -2.27 12.79 -6.94
C ALA A 43 -2.82 13.95 -6.09
N HIS A 44 -2.15 14.27 -4.99
CA HIS A 44 -2.54 15.39 -4.12
C HIS A 44 -2.45 16.72 -4.85
N ASN A 45 -1.40 16.91 -5.64
CA ASN A 45 -1.12 18.17 -6.33
C ASN A 45 -1.81 18.28 -7.70
N ASP A 46 -2.40 17.21 -8.21
CA ASP A 46 -3.09 17.20 -9.50
C ASP A 46 -4.60 17.39 -9.29
N GLU A 47 -5.10 18.57 -9.63
CA GLU A 47 -6.52 18.90 -9.48
C GLU A 47 -7.44 18.01 -10.33
N ALA A 48 -6.91 17.40 -11.38
CA ALA A 48 -7.68 16.47 -12.21
C ALA A 48 -7.93 15.14 -11.50
N VAL A 49 -7.13 14.77 -10.49
CA VAL A 49 -7.32 13.56 -9.69
C VAL A 49 -8.20 13.91 -8.50
N ARG A 50 -9.39 13.32 -8.45
CA ARG A 50 -10.36 13.60 -7.38
C ARG A 50 -10.53 12.43 -6.41
N VAL A 51 -10.25 11.21 -6.85
CA VAL A 51 -10.39 9.98 -6.09
C VAL A 51 -9.21 9.06 -6.37
N LEU A 52 -8.80 8.28 -5.39
CA LEU A 52 -7.78 7.25 -5.53
C LEU A 52 -8.39 5.87 -5.38
N ILE A 53 -7.90 4.93 -6.18
CA ILE A 53 -8.21 3.51 -6.02
C ILE A 53 -6.89 2.76 -5.86
N LEU A 54 -6.75 2.01 -4.77
CA LEU A 54 -5.58 1.19 -4.48
C LEU A 54 -5.96 -0.28 -4.57
N THR A 55 -5.12 -1.08 -5.23
CA THR A 55 -5.31 -2.53 -5.32
C THR A 55 -3.95 -3.23 -5.48
N GLY A 56 -3.95 -4.55 -5.47
CA GLY A 56 -2.74 -5.34 -5.72
C GLY A 56 -2.80 -6.05 -7.07
N ALA A 57 -1.65 -6.22 -7.70
CA ALA A 57 -1.53 -6.99 -8.91
C ALA A 57 -1.74 -8.48 -8.62
N GLY A 58 -2.40 -9.18 -9.52
CA GLY A 58 -2.69 -10.61 -9.40
C GLY A 58 -3.94 -10.90 -8.59
N GLU A 59 -4.15 -12.18 -8.30
CA GLU A 59 -5.36 -12.65 -7.62
C GLU A 59 -5.14 -13.01 -6.16
N LYS A 60 -3.88 -13.15 -5.71
CA LYS A 60 -3.55 -13.67 -4.39
C LYS A 60 -3.49 -12.62 -3.30
N SER A 61 -3.00 -11.43 -3.63
CA SER A 61 -2.63 -10.46 -2.59
C SER A 61 -2.94 -9.03 -3.00
N PHE A 62 -3.47 -8.29 -2.06
CA PHE A 62 -3.40 -6.83 -2.07
C PHE A 62 -1.98 -6.42 -1.66
N VAL A 63 -1.67 -6.51 -0.38
CA VAL A 63 -0.33 -6.29 0.19
C VAL A 63 -0.18 -7.21 1.41
N ALA A 64 0.78 -8.10 1.37
CA ALA A 64 0.97 -9.09 2.44
C ALA A 64 2.11 -8.70 3.39
N GLY A 65 2.05 -7.49 3.92
CA GLY A 65 2.95 -7.04 4.96
C GLY A 65 4.25 -6.43 4.45
N ALA A 66 5.21 -6.26 5.36
CA ALA A 66 6.54 -5.76 5.02
C ALA A 66 7.39 -6.89 4.42
N ASP A 67 8.33 -6.50 3.56
CA ASP A 67 9.26 -7.46 2.95
C ASP A 67 10.21 -8.02 4.01
N ILE A 68 10.05 -9.30 4.34
CA ILE A 68 10.81 -9.97 5.39
C ILE A 68 12.31 -9.99 5.07
N SER A 69 12.66 -10.15 3.79
CA SER A 69 14.07 -10.19 3.39
C SER A 69 14.77 -8.85 3.63
N GLU A 70 14.05 -7.75 3.46
CA GLU A 70 14.56 -6.42 3.77
C GLU A 70 14.62 -6.17 5.28
N LEU A 71 13.59 -6.57 6.02
CA LEU A 71 13.56 -6.43 7.47
C LEU A 71 14.72 -7.16 8.15
N ALA A 72 15.09 -8.34 7.65
CA ALA A 72 16.17 -9.13 8.20
C ALA A 72 17.54 -8.42 8.12
N LEU A 73 17.68 -7.47 7.21
CA LEU A 73 18.93 -6.71 7.02
C LEU A 73 18.96 -5.40 7.80
N GLN A 74 17.87 -5.02 8.46
CA GLN A 74 17.77 -3.73 9.13
C GLN A 74 18.37 -3.76 10.53
N THR A 75 19.03 -2.66 10.89
CA THR A 75 19.37 -2.38 12.28
C THR A 75 18.11 -1.88 13.02
N PRO A 76 18.11 -1.88 14.37
CA PRO A 76 17.00 -1.31 15.13
C PRO A 76 16.67 0.14 14.75
N VAL A 77 17.70 0.95 14.48
CA VAL A 77 17.52 2.35 14.08
C VAL A 77 16.87 2.44 12.70
N ASN A 78 17.38 1.69 11.72
CA ASN A 78 16.82 1.68 10.37
C ASN A 78 15.39 1.14 10.35
N GLY A 79 15.12 0.12 11.16
CA GLY A 79 13.77 -0.43 11.30
C GLY A 79 12.77 0.57 11.85
N LYS A 80 13.19 1.34 12.87
CA LYS A 80 12.36 2.42 13.42
C LYS A 80 12.10 3.51 12.39
N GLU A 81 13.13 3.93 11.66
CA GLU A 81 13.00 4.96 10.62
C GLU A 81 12.05 4.51 9.51
N PHE A 82 12.16 3.27 9.07
CA PHE A 82 11.28 2.72 8.05
C PHE A 82 9.83 2.66 8.54
N SER A 83 9.62 2.22 9.78
CA SER A 83 8.30 2.17 10.38
C SER A 83 7.65 3.57 10.47
N MET A 84 8.42 4.55 10.93
CA MET A 84 7.96 5.93 11.03
C MET A 84 7.66 6.52 9.65
N TYR A 85 8.50 6.23 8.67
CA TYR A 85 8.29 6.68 7.30
C TYR A 85 7.00 6.08 6.72
N GLY A 86 6.82 4.77 6.86
CA GLY A 86 5.60 4.09 6.39
C GLY A 86 4.34 4.68 7.02
N GLN A 87 4.37 4.91 8.33
CA GLN A 87 3.25 5.53 9.03
C GLN A 87 2.96 6.94 8.49
N SER A 88 3.99 7.73 8.21
CA SER A 88 3.82 9.07 7.65
C SER A 88 3.19 9.05 6.27
N VAL A 89 3.54 8.09 5.44
CA VAL A 89 2.97 7.93 4.10
C VAL A 89 1.49 7.50 4.19
N PHE A 90 1.17 6.58 5.08
CA PHE A 90 -0.22 6.15 5.30
C PHE A 90 -1.05 7.30 5.87
N HIS A 91 -0.47 8.10 6.74
CA HIS A 91 -1.14 9.29 7.29
C HIS A 91 -1.42 10.32 6.18
N LEU A 92 -0.48 10.52 5.25
CA LEU A 92 -0.72 11.36 4.08
C LEU A 92 -1.94 10.88 3.28
N LEU A 93 -2.03 9.58 3.02
CA LEU A 93 -3.18 8.99 2.32
C LEU A 93 -4.48 9.31 3.04
N GLU A 94 -4.49 9.17 4.35
CA GLU A 94 -5.68 9.40 5.19
C GLU A 94 -6.09 10.88 5.22
N THR A 95 -5.13 11.79 5.20
CA THR A 95 -5.37 13.23 5.45
C THR A 95 -5.26 14.13 4.24
N MET A 96 -4.97 13.58 3.05
CA MET A 96 -4.73 14.40 1.85
C MET A 96 -5.97 15.08 1.27
N GLY A 97 -7.14 14.82 1.83
CA GLY A 97 -8.37 15.50 1.42
C GLY A 97 -9.04 14.94 0.16
N LYS A 98 -8.56 13.83 -0.37
CA LYS A 98 -9.16 13.13 -1.51
C LYS A 98 -9.60 11.75 -1.06
N PRO A 99 -10.86 11.33 -1.37
CA PRO A 99 -11.31 10.00 -1.00
C PRO A 99 -10.46 8.91 -1.65
N SER A 100 -10.22 7.83 -0.92
CA SER A 100 -9.52 6.68 -1.43
C SER A 100 -10.34 5.41 -1.21
N ILE A 101 -10.33 4.55 -2.21
CA ILE A 101 -11.01 3.25 -2.17
C ILE A 101 -9.93 2.17 -2.22
N CYS A 102 -9.92 1.29 -1.23
CA CYS A 102 -9.04 0.12 -1.25
C CYS A 102 -9.82 -1.06 -1.80
N ALA A 103 -9.43 -1.55 -2.96
CA ALA A 103 -9.98 -2.77 -3.54
C ALA A 103 -9.09 -3.94 -3.10
N ILE A 104 -9.51 -4.62 -2.03
CA ILE A 104 -8.75 -5.69 -1.40
C ILE A 104 -8.99 -6.98 -2.17
N ASN A 105 -8.03 -7.34 -3.02
CA ASN A 105 -8.17 -8.46 -3.94
C ASN A 105 -7.64 -9.79 -3.42
N GLY A 106 -7.15 -9.83 -2.18
CA GLY A 106 -6.59 -11.03 -1.56
C GLY A 106 -6.04 -10.72 -0.19
N PHE A 107 -4.83 -11.17 0.11
CA PHE A 107 -4.20 -10.94 1.41
C PHE A 107 -3.96 -9.44 1.67
N ALA A 108 -4.39 -8.98 2.83
CA ALA A 108 -4.08 -7.66 3.36
C ALA A 108 -3.58 -7.85 4.79
N LEU A 109 -2.29 -8.12 4.95
CA LEU A 109 -1.70 -8.57 6.21
C LEU A 109 -0.70 -7.54 6.73
N GLY A 110 -0.61 -7.37 8.05
CA GLY A 110 0.32 -6.44 8.68
C GLY A 110 0.22 -5.03 8.12
N GLY A 111 1.30 -4.55 7.52
CA GLY A 111 1.33 -3.23 6.87
C GLY A 111 0.31 -3.08 5.75
N GLY A 112 -0.05 -4.18 5.08
CA GLY A 112 -1.11 -4.16 4.07
C GLY A 112 -2.50 -3.94 4.68
N CYS A 113 -2.74 -4.52 5.85
CA CYS A 113 -3.97 -4.26 6.60
C CYS A 113 -4.02 -2.79 7.06
N GLU A 114 -2.91 -2.27 7.56
CA GLU A 114 -2.81 -0.87 7.99
C GLU A 114 -3.04 0.09 6.82
N LEU A 115 -2.46 -0.21 5.65
CA LEU A 115 -2.68 0.58 4.45
C LEU A 115 -4.15 0.59 4.05
N ALA A 116 -4.80 -0.57 4.06
CA ALA A 116 -6.22 -0.68 3.76
C ALA A 116 -7.07 0.15 4.72
N LEU A 117 -6.73 0.13 6.02
CA LEU A 117 -7.42 0.92 7.04
C LEU A 117 -7.20 2.43 6.88
N SER A 118 -6.13 2.84 6.19
CA SER A 118 -5.85 4.25 5.92
C SER A 118 -6.68 4.82 4.77
N CYS A 119 -7.31 3.96 3.98
CA CYS A 119 -8.21 4.38 2.91
C CYS A 119 -9.57 4.80 3.46
N THR A 120 -10.30 5.62 2.69
CA THR A 120 -11.63 6.09 3.09
C THR A 120 -12.65 4.96 3.09
N ILE A 121 -12.64 4.13 2.05
CA ILE A 121 -13.59 3.02 1.85
C ILE A 121 -12.79 1.78 1.48
N ARG A 122 -13.25 0.63 1.95
CA ARG A 122 -12.68 -0.68 1.64
C ARG A 122 -13.74 -1.56 1.01
N ILE A 123 -13.36 -2.18 -0.11
CA ILE A 123 -14.15 -3.21 -0.79
C ILE A 123 -13.27 -4.44 -0.86
N ALA A 124 -13.76 -5.57 -0.40
CA ALA A 124 -12.98 -6.79 -0.36
C ALA A 124 -13.61 -7.88 -1.22
N SER A 125 -12.78 -8.63 -1.94
CA SER A 125 -13.23 -9.85 -2.59
C SER A 125 -13.64 -10.87 -1.53
N ARG A 126 -14.44 -11.85 -1.91
CA ARG A 126 -14.90 -12.89 -0.97
C ARG A 126 -13.75 -13.73 -0.42
N THR A 127 -12.65 -13.83 -1.15
CA THR A 127 -11.47 -14.59 -0.77
C THR A 127 -10.41 -13.74 -0.03
N ALA A 128 -10.67 -12.46 0.16
CA ALA A 128 -9.74 -11.59 0.86
C ALA A 128 -9.58 -12.01 2.32
N LYS A 129 -8.34 -11.89 2.82
CA LYS A 129 -8.01 -12.19 4.21
C LYS A 129 -7.25 -11.01 4.79
N MET A 130 -7.77 -10.45 5.87
CA MET A 130 -7.19 -9.30 6.54
C MET A 130 -6.75 -9.68 7.95
N GLY A 131 -5.63 -9.10 8.40
CA GLY A 131 -5.17 -9.31 9.76
C GLY A 131 -3.79 -8.73 10.00
N GLN A 132 -3.37 -8.72 11.27
CA GLN A 132 -2.01 -8.34 11.65
C GLN A 132 -1.11 -9.56 11.53
N GLY A 133 0.08 -9.37 10.94
CA GLY A 133 0.97 -10.47 10.59
C GLY A 133 1.34 -11.40 11.75
N LEU A 134 1.58 -10.85 12.93
CA LEU A 134 1.92 -11.65 14.10
C LEU A 134 0.78 -12.57 14.54
N VAL A 135 -0.45 -12.12 14.44
CA VAL A 135 -1.63 -12.92 14.76
C VAL A 135 -1.81 -14.02 13.72
N ALA A 136 -1.69 -13.68 12.46
CA ALA A 136 -1.80 -14.63 11.36
C ALA A 136 -0.71 -15.71 11.41
N ALA A 137 0.50 -15.38 11.82
CA ALA A 137 1.60 -16.33 11.92
C ALA A 137 1.42 -17.39 13.03
N LYS A 138 0.58 -17.11 14.02
CA LYS A 138 0.29 -18.03 15.13
C LYS A 138 -0.88 -18.97 14.87
N THR A 139 -1.66 -18.67 13.90
CA THR A 139 -2.84 -19.45 13.54
C THR A 139 -2.60 -20.34 12.34
#